data_bcafe34573826bc6a3ff52be81253838
#
_entry.id   bcafe34573826bc6a3ff52be81253838
#
_cell.length_a   1.000
_cell.length_b   1.000
_cell.length_c   1.000
_cell.angle_alpha   90.00
_cell.angle_beta   90.00
_cell.angle_gamma   90.00
#
_symmetry.space_group_name_H-M   'P 1'
#
loop_
_entity.id
_entity.type
_entity.pdbx_description
1 polymer ?
#
loop_
_entity_poly.entity_id
_entity_poly.type
_entity_poly.pdbx_seq_one_letter_code
_entity_poly.pdbx_strand_id
1 'polypeptide(L)'
;YGDCIQTIRTSNPTRLLAVGGPHYNGVEFLTKYVTPEYLSYTLKDGTGFADDPNLWGVFHCYHPRGFTHGAIDQDINKDHPHWRDGVVSDMEEANAWSEKHHKRVYLSEWGCRLNHEIRHVEEYTAFMVAEMAKRAIEWSYYCGLFNNAWPYGLYNSEWGFEGVKGVVKNLTGQEPPK
;
A
#
# COMPACT_ATOMS: atom_id res chain seq x y z
N TYR A 1 11.99 14.21 8.85
CA TYR A 1 10.86 14.65 8.02
C TYR A 1 10.30 16.02 8.43
N GLY A 2 10.27 16.37 9.73
CA GLY A 2 9.69 17.64 10.20
C GLY A 2 10.23 18.85 9.45
N ASP A 3 11.54 19.00 9.36
CA ASP A 3 12.21 20.10 8.63
C ASP A 3 11.85 20.12 7.13
N CYS A 4 11.73 18.95 6.52
CA CYS A 4 11.32 18.84 5.11
C CYS A 4 9.88 19.31 4.92
N ILE A 5 8.95 18.87 5.79
CA ILE A 5 7.56 19.30 5.77
C ILE A 5 7.47 20.81 5.92
N GLN A 6 8.16 21.36 6.91
CA GLN A 6 8.19 22.82 7.16
C GLN A 6 8.72 23.59 5.95
N THR A 7 9.77 23.10 5.32
CA THR A 7 10.34 23.72 4.10
C THR A 7 9.34 23.70 2.94
N ILE A 8 8.69 22.54 2.69
CA ILE A 8 7.69 22.41 1.62
C ILE A 8 6.50 23.33 1.89
N ARG A 9 6.01 23.39 3.11
CA ARG A 9 4.85 24.23 3.50
C ARG A 9 5.12 25.72 3.31
N THR A 10 6.37 26.15 3.34
CA THR A 10 6.74 27.55 3.08
C THR A 10 6.39 28.00 1.65
N SER A 11 6.52 27.11 0.66
CA SER A 11 6.24 27.41 -0.76
C SER A 11 4.95 26.74 -1.27
N ASN A 12 4.51 25.67 -0.63
CA ASN A 12 3.37 24.86 -1.02
C ASN A 12 2.48 24.50 0.20
N PRO A 13 1.76 25.45 0.79
CA PRO A 13 1.06 25.26 2.06
C PRO A 13 -0.04 24.20 1.99
N THR A 14 -0.65 23.98 0.84
CA THR A 14 -1.75 23.03 0.63
C THR A 14 -1.36 21.76 -0.11
N ARG A 15 -0.06 21.57 -0.39
CA ARG A 15 0.42 20.35 -1.05
C ARG A 15 0.14 19.13 -0.18
N LEU A 16 -0.53 18.12 -0.74
CA LEU A 16 -0.64 16.83 -0.08
C LEU A 16 0.76 16.21 0.09
N LEU A 17 1.08 15.83 1.31
CA LEU A 17 2.31 15.13 1.68
C LEU A 17 1.95 13.76 2.24
N ALA A 18 2.49 12.73 1.61
CA ALA A 18 2.38 11.36 2.06
C ALA A 18 3.69 10.96 2.75
N VAL A 19 3.62 10.63 4.03
CA VAL A 19 4.80 10.40 4.88
C VAL A 19 4.75 9.00 5.46
N GLY A 20 5.80 8.22 5.23
CA GLY A 20 5.95 6.88 5.75
C GLY A 20 7.08 6.75 6.77
N GLY A 21 7.12 5.61 7.46
CA GLY A 21 8.19 5.28 8.39
C GLY A 21 9.46 4.77 7.67
N PRO A 22 10.53 4.50 8.42
CA PRO A 22 11.72 3.81 7.90
C PRO A 22 11.39 2.34 7.55
N HIS A 23 12.41 1.57 7.12
CA HIS A 23 12.31 0.12 6.87
C HIS A 23 11.16 -0.26 5.92
N TYR A 24 11.21 0.32 4.71
CA TYR A 24 10.24 0.02 3.65
C TYR A 24 8.77 0.32 4.00
N ASN A 25 8.55 1.30 4.86
CA ASN A 25 7.21 1.75 5.27
C ASN A 25 6.30 0.63 5.83
N GLY A 26 6.83 -0.35 6.54
CA GLY A 26 5.98 -1.30 7.27
C GLY A 26 5.01 -0.57 8.20
N VAL A 27 3.82 -1.13 8.42
CA VAL A 27 2.77 -0.47 9.21
C VAL A 27 3.20 -0.16 10.63
N GLU A 28 4.00 -1.02 11.25
CA GLU A 28 4.60 -0.81 12.56
C GLU A 28 5.52 0.42 12.62
N PHE A 29 6.08 0.81 11.48
CA PHE A 29 6.91 2.03 11.39
C PHE A 29 6.07 3.28 11.12
N LEU A 30 4.93 3.16 10.46
CA LEU A 30 3.93 4.22 10.40
C LEU A 30 3.50 4.58 11.83
N THR A 31 3.05 3.59 12.60
CA THR A 31 2.50 3.80 13.94
C THR A 31 3.54 4.32 14.94
N LYS A 32 4.80 3.97 14.76
CA LYS A 32 5.90 4.36 15.65
C LYS A 32 6.52 5.70 15.29
N TYR A 33 6.67 6.03 14.00
CA TYR A 33 7.51 7.15 13.56
C TYR A 33 6.75 8.26 12.84
N VAL A 34 5.52 8.02 12.41
CA VAL A 34 4.68 9.08 11.82
C VAL A 34 3.71 9.57 12.89
N THR A 35 4.26 10.27 13.85
CA THR A 35 3.56 10.77 15.06
C THR A 35 3.99 12.19 15.39
N PRO A 36 3.23 12.96 16.18
CA PRO A 36 3.60 14.30 16.59
C PRO A 36 4.98 14.40 17.24
N GLU A 37 5.37 13.36 17.98
CA GLU A 37 6.64 13.33 18.70
C GLU A 37 7.84 13.22 17.76
N TYR A 38 7.71 12.45 16.67
CA TYR A 38 8.77 12.23 15.69
C TYR A 38 8.76 13.24 14.54
N LEU A 39 7.58 13.73 14.17
CA LEU A 39 7.41 14.71 13.10
C LEU A 39 7.13 16.10 13.64
N SER A 40 7.75 16.48 14.76
CA SER A 40 7.54 17.78 15.35
C SER A 40 7.93 18.89 14.35
N TYR A 41 6.93 19.64 13.94
CA TYR A 41 7.08 20.86 13.16
C TYR A 41 5.96 21.83 13.53
N THR A 42 6.24 23.12 13.35
CA THR A 42 5.23 24.16 13.53
C THR A 42 5.41 25.19 12.42
N LEU A 43 4.37 25.41 11.67
CA LEU A 43 4.34 26.40 10.61
C LEU A 43 4.20 27.82 11.19
N LYS A 44 4.39 28.84 10.34
CA LYS A 44 4.28 30.26 10.76
C LYS A 44 2.92 30.65 11.30
N ASP A 45 1.87 29.97 10.85
CA ASP A 45 0.49 30.16 11.31
C ASP A 45 0.14 29.33 12.56
N GLY A 46 1.09 28.58 13.10
CA GLY A 46 0.88 27.70 14.25
C GLY A 46 0.49 26.27 13.91
N THR A 47 0.20 25.97 12.64
CA THR A 47 -0.18 24.60 12.19
C THR A 47 0.96 23.63 12.48
N GLY A 48 0.66 22.55 13.17
CA GLY A 48 1.56 21.43 13.42
C GLY A 48 1.05 20.13 12.85
N PHE A 49 1.67 19.02 13.24
CA PHE A 49 1.27 17.69 12.79
C PHE A 49 -0.24 17.44 12.97
N ALA A 50 -0.79 17.73 14.14
CA ALA A 50 -2.19 17.43 14.43
C ALA A 50 -3.16 18.19 13.51
N ASP A 51 -2.87 19.43 13.23
CA ASP A 51 -3.76 20.35 12.51
C ASP A 51 -3.50 20.42 10.99
N ASP A 52 -2.48 19.72 10.47
CA ASP A 52 -2.17 19.72 9.03
C ASP A 52 -3.10 18.74 8.29
N PRO A 53 -4.15 19.22 7.58
CA PRO A 53 -5.11 18.37 6.90
C PRO A 53 -4.53 17.71 5.63
N ASN A 54 -3.40 18.21 5.16
CA ASN A 54 -2.74 17.77 3.93
C ASN A 54 -1.55 16.83 4.21
N LEU A 55 -1.51 16.23 5.40
CA LEU A 55 -0.53 15.21 5.77
C LEU A 55 -1.22 13.84 5.89
N TRP A 56 -0.77 12.88 5.10
CA TRP A 56 -1.25 11.50 5.11
C TRP A 56 -0.16 10.56 5.61
N GLY A 57 -0.56 9.51 6.31
CA GLY A 57 0.32 8.41 6.64
C GLY A 57 0.47 7.42 5.49
N VAL A 58 1.67 6.89 5.30
CA VAL A 58 1.96 5.89 4.24
C VAL A 58 2.45 4.60 4.87
N PHE A 59 1.97 3.48 4.35
CA PHE A 59 2.49 2.16 4.69
C PHE A 59 2.54 1.24 3.47
N HIS A 60 3.28 0.13 3.59
CA HIS A 60 3.33 -0.97 2.63
C HIS A 60 2.80 -2.24 3.30
N CYS A 61 2.12 -3.08 2.55
CA CYS A 61 1.67 -4.39 3.00
C CYS A 61 2.02 -5.46 1.97
N TYR A 62 2.87 -6.40 2.37
CA TYR A 62 3.28 -7.52 1.55
C TYR A 62 3.07 -8.87 2.28
N HIS A 63 2.07 -8.94 3.18
CA HIS A 63 1.68 -10.22 3.77
C HIS A 63 0.91 -11.11 2.78
N PRO A 64 1.20 -12.42 2.74
CA PRO A 64 2.33 -13.08 3.39
C PRO A 64 3.60 -12.91 2.53
N ARG A 65 4.69 -12.46 3.13
CA ARG A 65 5.92 -12.14 2.40
C ARG A 65 6.51 -13.33 1.63
N GLY A 66 6.31 -14.55 2.14
CA GLY A 66 6.71 -15.77 1.44
C GLY A 66 6.03 -15.91 0.07
N PHE A 67 4.76 -15.57 -0.04
CA PHE A 67 4.02 -15.59 -1.31
C PHE A 67 4.34 -14.36 -2.16
N THR A 68 4.29 -13.17 -1.59
CA THR A 68 4.45 -11.91 -2.37
C THR A 68 5.85 -11.72 -2.93
N HIS A 69 6.90 -12.16 -2.21
CA HIS A 69 8.31 -12.02 -2.58
C HIS A 69 9.07 -13.35 -2.70
N GLY A 70 8.44 -14.44 -2.31
CA GLY A 70 9.09 -15.74 -2.13
C GLY A 70 9.30 -16.56 -3.39
N ALA A 71 9.39 -17.87 -3.19
CA ALA A 71 9.64 -18.84 -4.24
C ALA A 71 8.47 -18.92 -5.25
N ILE A 72 8.76 -19.59 -6.38
CA ILE A 72 7.80 -19.85 -7.46
C ILE A 72 6.77 -20.90 -7.00
N ASP A 73 5.56 -20.85 -7.58
CA ASP A 73 4.51 -21.85 -7.45
C ASP A 73 4.04 -22.18 -6.01
N GLN A 74 3.89 -21.14 -5.18
CA GLN A 74 3.30 -21.34 -3.86
C GLN A 74 1.77 -21.35 -3.92
N ASP A 75 1.17 -22.26 -3.16
CA ASP A 75 -0.25 -22.23 -2.83
C ASP A 75 -0.46 -21.36 -1.59
N ILE A 76 -1.09 -20.20 -1.77
CA ILE A 76 -1.25 -19.22 -0.69
C ILE A 76 -2.00 -19.79 0.51
N ASN A 77 -2.96 -20.69 0.29
CA ASN A 77 -3.78 -21.24 1.36
C ASN A 77 -3.08 -22.40 2.09
N LYS A 78 -2.30 -23.19 1.37
CA LYS A 78 -1.58 -24.33 1.92
C LYS A 78 -0.28 -23.92 2.61
N ASP A 79 0.51 -23.07 1.94
CA ASP A 79 1.84 -22.69 2.39
C ASP A 79 1.80 -21.51 3.38
N HIS A 80 0.70 -20.76 3.38
CA HIS A 80 0.48 -19.59 4.24
C HIS A 80 -0.94 -19.59 4.85
N PRO A 81 -1.35 -20.58 5.63
CA PRO A 81 -2.75 -20.78 6.06
C PRO A 81 -3.35 -19.60 6.84
N HIS A 82 -2.53 -18.74 7.44
CA HIS A 82 -2.94 -17.54 8.21
C HIS A 82 -2.65 -16.22 7.49
N TRP A 83 -2.48 -16.25 6.17
CA TRP A 83 -2.10 -15.05 5.43
C TRP A 83 -3.13 -13.92 5.53
N ARG A 84 -4.42 -14.26 5.60
CA ARG A 84 -5.49 -13.27 5.74
C ARG A 84 -5.41 -12.52 7.07
N ASP A 85 -5.05 -13.22 8.14
CA ASP A 85 -4.92 -12.63 9.48
C ASP A 85 -3.82 -11.57 9.49
N GLY A 86 -2.68 -11.84 8.83
CA GLY A 86 -1.58 -10.88 8.68
C GLY A 86 -2.00 -9.63 7.91
N VAL A 87 -2.70 -9.80 6.78
CA VAL A 87 -3.24 -8.66 6.01
C VAL A 87 -4.23 -7.84 6.85
N VAL A 88 -5.17 -8.50 7.51
CA VAL A 88 -6.18 -7.82 8.36
C VAL A 88 -5.49 -7.05 9.48
N SER A 89 -4.50 -7.65 10.14
CA SER A 89 -3.73 -7.01 11.22
C SER A 89 -3.06 -5.71 10.75
N ASP A 90 -2.39 -5.73 9.59
CA ASP A 90 -1.75 -4.53 9.04
C ASP A 90 -2.78 -3.43 8.72
N MET A 91 -3.92 -3.82 8.14
CA MET A 91 -4.98 -2.85 7.80
C MET A 91 -5.65 -2.26 9.04
N GLU A 92 -5.84 -3.05 10.10
CA GLU A 92 -6.38 -2.59 11.38
C GLU A 92 -5.41 -1.65 12.10
N GLU A 93 -4.12 -1.96 12.10
CA GLU A 93 -3.10 -1.10 12.68
C GLU A 93 -3.02 0.25 11.97
N ALA A 94 -3.05 0.26 10.62
CA ALA A 94 -3.10 1.48 9.83
C ALA A 94 -4.37 2.29 10.08
N ASN A 95 -5.53 1.63 10.17
CA ASN A 95 -6.79 2.29 10.48
C ASN A 95 -6.81 2.90 11.90
N ALA A 96 -6.30 2.18 12.89
CA ALA A 96 -6.17 2.70 14.25
C ALA A 96 -5.27 3.94 14.32
N TRP A 97 -4.18 3.97 13.55
CA TRP A 97 -3.34 5.15 13.40
C TRP A 97 -4.13 6.32 12.77
N SER A 98 -4.87 6.04 11.70
CA SER A 98 -5.73 7.02 11.01
C SER A 98 -6.74 7.67 11.95
N GLU A 99 -7.45 6.85 12.73
CA GLU A 99 -8.44 7.32 13.72
C GLU A 99 -7.79 8.13 14.83
N LYS A 100 -6.68 7.63 15.39
CA LYS A 100 -5.94 8.29 16.48
C LYS A 100 -5.46 9.68 16.11
N HIS A 101 -4.98 9.84 14.89
CA HIS A 101 -4.35 11.10 14.43
C HIS A 101 -5.28 11.96 13.56
N HIS A 102 -6.50 11.50 13.28
CA HIS A 102 -7.46 12.16 12.37
C HIS A 102 -6.85 12.47 11.01
N LYS A 103 -6.08 11.51 10.47
CA LYS A 103 -5.39 11.63 9.19
C LYS A 103 -5.72 10.44 8.29
N ARG A 104 -5.70 10.67 6.99
CA ARG A 104 -5.85 9.60 6.02
C ARG A 104 -4.59 8.75 5.96
N VAL A 105 -4.77 7.49 5.63
CA VAL A 105 -3.68 6.56 5.31
C VAL A 105 -3.72 6.17 3.84
N TYR A 106 -2.56 5.87 3.32
CA TYR A 106 -2.35 5.46 1.95
C TYR A 106 -1.44 4.23 1.91
N LEU A 107 -1.97 3.12 1.41
CA LEU A 107 -1.20 1.91 1.11
C LEU A 107 -0.50 2.10 -0.23
N SER A 108 0.72 2.65 -0.18
CA SER A 108 1.43 3.07 -1.39
C SER A 108 2.09 1.93 -2.16
N GLU A 109 2.32 0.79 -1.49
CA GLU A 109 2.83 -0.42 -2.14
C GLU A 109 2.19 -1.68 -1.57
N TRP A 110 1.65 -2.49 -2.44
CA TRP A 110 1.24 -3.87 -2.21
C TRP A 110 1.19 -4.61 -3.54
N GLY A 111 1.26 -5.91 -3.50
CA GLY A 111 1.22 -6.74 -4.70
C GLY A 111 1.84 -8.08 -4.45
N CYS A 112 1.83 -8.93 -5.45
CA CYS A 112 2.52 -10.23 -5.42
C CYS A 112 3.11 -10.55 -6.78
N ARG A 113 4.06 -11.48 -6.78
CA ARG A 113 4.64 -12.00 -8.01
C ARG A 113 3.60 -12.78 -8.80
N LEU A 114 3.65 -12.66 -10.12
CA LEU A 114 2.77 -13.40 -11.05
C LEU A 114 3.30 -14.79 -11.46
N ASN A 115 4.30 -15.29 -10.75
CA ASN A 115 4.90 -16.60 -10.98
C ASN A 115 4.27 -17.73 -10.16
N HIS A 116 3.10 -17.49 -9.58
CA HIS A 116 2.24 -18.47 -8.94
C HIS A 116 1.09 -18.88 -9.87
N GLU A 117 0.38 -19.94 -9.50
CA GLU A 117 -0.88 -20.22 -10.18
C GLU A 117 -1.80 -19.01 -10.11
N ILE A 118 -2.32 -18.56 -11.25
CA ILE A 118 -3.07 -17.29 -11.36
C ILE A 118 -4.26 -17.22 -10.39
N ARG A 119 -4.92 -18.34 -10.08
CA ARG A 119 -6.03 -18.38 -9.12
C ARG A 119 -5.64 -17.87 -7.72
N HIS A 120 -4.41 -18.14 -7.28
CA HIS A 120 -3.92 -17.67 -5.97
C HIS A 120 -3.60 -16.17 -5.99
N VAL A 121 -3.12 -15.66 -7.12
CA VAL A 121 -2.91 -14.23 -7.33
C VAL A 121 -4.24 -13.48 -7.38
N GLU A 122 -5.24 -14.04 -8.05
CA GLU A 122 -6.59 -13.48 -8.10
C GLU A 122 -7.26 -13.48 -6.72
N GLU A 123 -7.13 -14.56 -5.97
CA GLU A 123 -7.64 -14.66 -4.60
C GLU A 123 -7.00 -13.62 -3.68
N TYR A 124 -5.66 -13.49 -3.74
CA TYR A 124 -4.92 -12.51 -2.98
C TYR A 124 -5.35 -11.07 -3.31
N THR A 125 -5.40 -10.73 -4.60
CA THR A 125 -5.75 -9.36 -5.03
C THR A 125 -7.20 -9.02 -4.72
N ALA A 126 -8.13 -9.95 -4.86
CA ALA A 126 -9.53 -9.75 -4.47
C ALA A 126 -9.68 -9.48 -2.97
N PHE A 127 -8.97 -10.25 -2.13
CA PHE A 127 -9.00 -10.07 -0.69
C PHE A 127 -8.40 -8.72 -0.26
N MET A 128 -7.24 -8.36 -0.80
CA MET A 128 -6.58 -7.08 -0.52
C MET A 128 -7.51 -5.89 -0.85
N VAL A 129 -8.08 -5.87 -2.05
CA VAL A 129 -9.01 -4.79 -2.46
C VAL A 129 -10.23 -4.73 -1.54
N ALA A 130 -10.80 -5.88 -1.16
CA ALA A 130 -11.93 -5.92 -0.25
C ALA A 130 -11.59 -5.37 1.15
N GLU A 131 -10.44 -5.72 1.72
CA GLU A 131 -10.02 -5.24 3.04
C GLU A 131 -9.71 -3.73 3.05
N MET A 132 -9.11 -3.21 1.99
CA MET A 132 -8.88 -1.77 1.84
C MET A 132 -10.21 -1.00 1.69
N ALA A 133 -11.13 -1.53 0.89
CA ALA A 133 -12.46 -0.92 0.70
C ALA A 133 -13.26 -0.84 2.00
N LYS A 134 -13.24 -1.88 2.84
CA LYS A 134 -13.91 -1.88 4.16
C LYS A 134 -13.48 -0.74 5.06
N ARG A 135 -12.24 -0.27 4.93
CA ARG A 135 -11.61 0.75 5.80
C ARG A 135 -11.40 2.09 5.10
N ALA A 136 -11.88 2.25 3.88
CA ALA A 136 -11.65 3.42 3.03
C ALA A 136 -10.16 3.78 2.89
N ILE A 137 -9.27 2.78 2.84
CA ILE A 137 -7.84 2.95 2.62
C ILE A 137 -7.60 3.14 1.13
N GLU A 138 -7.01 4.26 0.76
CA GLU A 138 -6.54 4.50 -0.61
C GLU A 138 -5.24 3.75 -0.88
N TRP A 139 -5.05 3.32 -2.13
CA TRP A 139 -3.93 2.44 -2.45
C TRP A 139 -3.40 2.58 -3.87
N SER A 140 -2.17 2.12 -4.08
CA SER A 140 -1.62 1.82 -5.39
C SER A 140 -1.01 0.43 -5.43
N TYR A 141 -1.28 -0.30 -6.51
CA TYR A 141 -0.69 -1.60 -6.75
C TYR A 141 0.74 -1.44 -7.26
N TYR A 142 1.67 -2.18 -6.66
CA TYR A 142 3.05 -2.20 -7.10
C TYR A 142 3.17 -3.07 -8.35
N CYS A 143 3.11 -2.46 -9.52
CA CYS A 143 3.30 -3.13 -10.80
C CYS A 143 4.45 -2.49 -11.57
N GLY A 144 5.36 -3.31 -12.05
CA GLY A 144 6.30 -2.88 -13.09
C GLY A 144 5.58 -2.92 -14.44
N LEU A 145 5.53 -1.80 -15.14
CA LEU A 145 5.00 -1.74 -16.51
C LEU A 145 5.97 -2.33 -17.54
N PHE A 146 7.15 -2.76 -17.12
CA PHE A 146 8.25 -2.99 -18.01
C PHE A 146 8.74 -4.43 -17.94
N ASN A 147 8.51 -5.12 -19.07
CA ASN A 147 9.30 -6.30 -19.45
C ASN A 147 8.91 -7.61 -18.76
N ASN A 148 8.88 -8.67 -19.52
CA ASN A 148 8.67 -10.05 -19.11
C ASN A 148 9.59 -10.53 -17.96
N ALA A 149 10.58 -9.72 -17.59
CA ALA A 149 11.52 -9.99 -16.49
C ALA A 149 11.06 -9.49 -15.11
N TRP A 150 10.01 -8.62 -15.03
CA TRP A 150 9.55 -8.09 -13.75
C TRP A 150 8.39 -8.91 -13.19
N PRO A 151 8.58 -9.61 -12.07
CA PRO A 151 7.60 -10.60 -11.60
C PRO A 151 6.26 -10.03 -11.12
N TYR A 152 6.12 -8.71 -11.00
CA TYR A 152 4.89 -8.02 -10.58
C TYR A 152 4.14 -7.35 -11.74
N GLY A 153 4.66 -7.45 -12.96
CA GLY A 153 4.10 -6.76 -14.12
C GLY A 153 2.75 -7.34 -14.55
N LEU A 154 1.74 -6.48 -14.66
CA LEU A 154 0.39 -6.85 -15.13
C LEU A 154 0.25 -6.85 -16.64
N TYR A 155 1.16 -6.23 -17.35
CA TYR A 155 1.11 -6.08 -18.80
C TYR A 155 2.32 -6.76 -19.45
N ASN A 156 2.07 -7.52 -20.49
CA ASN A 156 3.08 -8.11 -21.34
C ASN A 156 2.96 -7.54 -22.76
N SER A 157 4.08 -7.16 -23.37
CA SER A 157 4.09 -6.55 -24.71
C SER A 157 3.65 -7.49 -25.83
N GLU A 158 3.72 -8.82 -25.61
CA GLU A 158 3.35 -9.83 -26.61
C GLU A 158 1.88 -10.23 -26.54
N TRP A 159 1.31 -10.32 -25.31
CA TRP A 159 -0.04 -10.82 -25.08
C TRP A 159 -0.89 -9.92 -24.16
N GLY A 160 -0.47 -8.67 -23.94
CA GLY A 160 -1.24 -7.67 -23.19
C GLY A 160 -1.54 -8.10 -21.75
N PHE A 161 -2.83 -8.15 -21.40
CA PHE A 161 -3.33 -8.59 -20.11
C PHE A 161 -3.77 -10.06 -20.08
N GLU A 162 -3.53 -10.81 -21.15
CA GLU A 162 -3.89 -12.23 -21.18
C GLU A 162 -3.18 -12.99 -20.04
N GLY A 163 -3.88 -13.89 -19.39
CA GLY A 163 -3.36 -14.60 -18.22
C GLY A 163 -3.51 -13.86 -16.87
N VAL A 164 -3.79 -12.56 -16.87
CA VAL A 164 -3.96 -11.76 -15.64
C VAL A 164 -5.28 -10.98 -15.59
N LYS A 165 -6.23 -11.33 -16.44
CA LYS A 165 -7.53 -10.62 -16.57
C LYS A 165 -8.29 -10.52 -15.26
N GLY A 166 -8.34 -11.58 -14.47
CA GLY A 166 -9.01 -11.59 -13.18
C GLY A 166 -8.31 -10.66 -12.18
N VAL A 167 -6.98 -10.60 -12.20
CA VAL A 167 -6.21 -9.66 -11.37
C VAL A 167 -6.55 -8.21 -11.75
N VAL A 168 -6.50 -7.87 -13.04
CA VAL A 168 -6.84 -6.52 -13.52
C VAL A 168 -8.28 -6.15 -13.14
N LYS A 169 -9.21 -7.09 -13.31
CA LYS A 169 -10.62 -6.90 -12.92
C LYS A 169 -10.76 -6.63 -11.41
N ASN A 170 -10.05 -7.37 -10.56
CA ASN A 170 -10.04 -7.14 -9.12
C ASN A 170 -9.53 -5.72 -8.78
N LEU A 171 -8.47 -5.27 -9.45
CA LEU A 171 -7.85 -3.98 -9.19
C LEU A 171 -8.66 -2.79 -9.71
N THR A 172 -9.34 -2.94 -10.84
CA THR A 172 -9.99 -1.83 -11.55
C THR A 172 -11.52 -1.87 -11.47
N GLY A 173 -12.10 -2.99 -11.09
CA GLY A 173 -13.53 -3.25 -11.20
C GLY A 173 -14.02 -3.41 -12.65
N GLN A 174 -13.12 -3.44 -13.65
CA GLN A 174 -13.45 -3.49 -15.07
C GLN A 174 -12.69 -4.62 -15.78
N GLU A 175 -13.31 -5.16 -16.82
CA GLU A 175 -12.60 -6.08 -17.72
C GLU A 175 -11.46 -5.32 -18.43
N PRO A 176 -10.25 -5.92 -18.52
CA PRO A 176 -9.15 -5.28 -19.24
C PRO A 176 -9.49 -5.14 -20.74
N PRO A 177 -8.93 -4.15 -21.41
CA PRO A 177 -9.09 -4.01 -22.86
C PRO A 177 -8.58 -5.26 -23.60
N LYS A 178 -9.19 -5.53 -24.76
CA LYS A 178 -8.80 -6.64 -25.64
C LYS A 178 -7.49 -6.36 -26.33
#